data_615f243b721eb867b1ddbee96f88a788
#
_entry.id   615f243b721eb867b1ddbee96f88a788
#
_cell.length_a   1.000
_cell.length_b   1.000
_cell.length_c   1.000
_cell.angle_alpha   90.00
_cell.angle_beta   90.00
_cell.angle_gamma   90.00
#
_symmetry.space_group_name_H-M   'P 1'
#
loop_
_entity.id
_entity.type
_entity.pdbx_description
1 polymer ?
#
loop_
_entity_poly.entity_id
_entity_poly.type
_entity_poly.pdbx_seq_one_letter_code
_entity_poly.pdbx_strand_id
1 'polypeptide(L)'
;AAIIPPGFGTVSMDTRNTGSYLTPNLAPDSAPAVGAVVNGSGVGISVPENPFLTGQNSGSGASTVTTSTGYTKVTSDLYYSGGYLGTLKIPSIDLSVKVYQGTDSSTLMTGAGHFPDTSIWDGNCCIAGHNRGVRDDFGDLHTLDPGDTITWTTKLGTRTYEVVSVEKVRETDPSGTAATTDNRLTLFTCVRDQRAYRWQVQAVGILKGERKLC
;
A
#
# COMPACT_ATOMS: atom_id res chain seq x y z
N ALA A 1 -0.52 26.32 -12.61
CA ALA A 1 -1.38 25.42 -11.86
C ALA A 1 -0.94 23.99 -12.18
N ALA A 2 -0.51 23.23 -11.17
CA ALA A 2 -0.20 21.83 -11.37
C ALA A 2 -1.50 21.11 -11.80
N ILE A 3 -1.48 20.51 -12.99
CA ILE A 3 -2.63 19.76 -13.49
C ILE A 3 -2.51 18.37 -12.88
N ILE A 4 -3.31 18.11 -11.85
CA ILE A 4 -3.44 16.78 -11.27
C ILE A 4 -4.29 15.95 -12.23
N PRO A 5 -3.80 14.81 -12.72
CA PRO A 5 -4.58 13.95 -13.59
C PRO A 5 -5.84 13.45 -12.86
N PRO A 6 -6.93 13.16 -13.57
CA PRO A 6 -8.09 12.50 -13.01
C PRO A 6 -7.69 11.24 -12.22
N GLY A 7 -8.29 11.02 -11.08
CA GLY A 7 -7.99 9.90 -10.22
C GLY A 7 -6.85 10.10 -9.23
N PHE A 8 -6.13 11.23 -9.31
CA PHE A 8 -5.06 11.56 -8.36
C PHE A 8 -5.31 12.92 -7.74
N GLY A 9 -5.73 12.94 -6.49
CA GLY A 9 -5.86 14.16 -5.70
C GLY A 9 -6.93 15.15 -6.18
N THR A 10 -7.86 14.75 -7.03
CA THR A 10 -9.01 15.57 -7.39
C THR A 10 -10.18 15.25 -6.48
N VAL A 11 -10.68 16.25 -5.80
CA VAL A 11 -12.01 16.16 -5.21
C VAL A 11 -12.99 16.12 -6.37
N SER A 12 -13.62 14.99 -6.60
CA SER A 12 -14.69 14.91 -7.59
C SER A 12 -15.86 15.75 -7.12
N MET A 13 -16.21 16.78 -7.90
CA MET A 13 -17.47 17.48 -7.75
C MET A 13 -18.65 16.67 -8.32
N ASP A 14 -18.36 15.48 -8.86
CA ASP A 14 -19.39 14.56 -9.29
C ASP A 14 -19.90 13.77 -8.09
N THR A 15 -21.06 14.18 -7.59
CA THR A 15 -21.76 13.53 -6.47
C THR A 15 -22.18 12.09 -6.76
N ARG A 16 -21.94 11.60 -7.97
CA ARG A 16 -22.22 10.23 -8.39
C ARG A 16 -21.06 9.27 -8.17
N ASN A 17 -19.87 9.77 -7.80
CA ASN A 17 -18.70 8.94 -7.58
C ASN A 17 -17.97 9.40 -6.32
N THR A 18 -18.41 8.94 -5.18
CA THR A 18 -17.82 9.20 -3.86
C THR A 18 -16.64 8.26 -3.54
N GLY A 19 -16.22 7.44 -4.50
CA GLY A 19 -15.10 6.53 -4.34
C GLY A 19 -13.76 7.18 -4.64
N SER A 20 -12.73 6.78 -3.93
CA SER A 20 -11.36 7.06 -4.32
C SER A 20 -11.12 6.44 -5.71
N TYR A 21 -10.60 7.23 -6.65
CA TYR A 21 -10.36 6.76 -8.02
C TYR A 21 -9.33 5.62 -8.13
N LEU A 22 -8.73 5.23 -7.03
CA LEU A 22 -7.74 4.16 -6.96
C LEU A 22 -8.17 2.99 -6.08
N THR A 23 -9.29 3.11 -5.38
CA THR A 23 -9.93 1.94 -4.81
C THR A 23 -10.77 1.28 -5.90
N PRO A 24 -10.67 -0.03 -6.08
CA PRO A 24 -11.57 -0.72 -6.96
C PRO A 24 -12.99 -0.43 -6.47
N ASN A 25 -13.82 0.12 -7.35
CA ASN A 25 -15.24 0.22 -7.11
C ASN A 25 -15.79 -1.21 -7.17
N LEU A 26 -15.62 -1.93 -6.06
CA LEU A 26 -16.23 -3.24 -5.90
C LEU A 26 -17.73 -2.98 -5.83
N ALA A 27 -18.40 -3.24 -6.93
CA ALA A 27 -19.84 -3.35 -6.92
C ALA A 27 -20.23 -4.31 -5.77
N PRO A 28 -21.33 -4.04 -5.05
CA PRO A 28 -21.75 -4.87 -3.91
C PRO A 28 -21.85 -6.36 -4.22
N ASP A 29 -22.00 -6.72 -5.49
CA ASP A 29 -22.14 -8.10 -5.97
C ASP A 29 -20.82 -8.80 -6.30
N SER A 30 -19.68 -8.10 -6.21
CA SER A 30 -18.36 -8.69 -6.51
C SER A 30 -17.51 -8.92 -5.27
N ALA A 31 -18.04 -8.76 -4.08
CA ALA A 31 -17.35 -9.17 -2.88
C ALA A 31 -17.11 -10.68 -2.98
N PRO A 32 -15.85 -11.17 -2.97
CA PRO A 32 -15.65 -12.57 -2.69
C PRO A 32 -16.33 -12.81 -1.34
N ALA A 33 -17.07 -13.87 -1.21
CA ALA A 33 -17.68 -14.29 0.03
C ALA A 33 -16.57 -14.51 1.06
N VAL A 34 -16.14 -13.45 1.71
CA VAL A 34 -15.35 -13.55 2.92
C VAL A 34 -16.32 -14.07 3.95
N GLY A 35 -16.06 -15.27 4.40
CA GLY A 35 -16.96 -16.03 5.24
C GLY A 35 -17.55 -15.17 6.33
N ALA A 36 -18.86 -15.13 6.38
CA ALA A 36 -19.60 -14.50 7.42
C ALA A 36 -19.07 -15.00 8.76
N VAL A 37 -18.62 -14.08 9.60
CA VAL A 37 -18.38 -14.37 11.01
C VAL A 37 -19.75 -14.61 11.62
N VAL A 38 -20.19 -15.85 11.61
CA VAL A 38 -21.35 -16.30 12.38
C VAL A 38 -20.90 -16.46 13.82
N ASN A 39 -21.36 -15.59 14.69
CA ASN A 39 -21.34 -15.83 16.11
C ASN A 39 -22.00 -17.17 16.43
N GLY A 40 -21.20 -18.08 16.89
CA GLY A 40 -21.57 -19.21 17.71
C GLY A 40 -22.76 -20.05 17.27
N SER A 41 -22.55 -21.03 16.44
CA SER A 41 -23.14 -22.37 16.50
C SER A 41 -22.49 -23.19 15.38
N GLY A 42 -21.75 -24.20 15.75
CA GLY A 42 -20.89 -24.96 14.85
C GLY A 42 -21.62 -25.56 13.66
N VAL A 43 -21.15 -25.19 12.50
CA VAL A 43 -21.26 -26.00 11.29
C VAL A 43 -19.85 -26.12 10.74
N GLY A 44 -19.24 -27.26 10.95
CA GLY A 44 -17.93 -27.58 10.41
C GLY A 44 -17.99 -27.63 8.88
N ILE A 45 -17.20 -26.82 8.22
CA ILE A 45 -16.93 -26.94 6.79
C ILE A 45 -15.78 -27.95 6.67
N SER A 46 -16.06 -29.13 6.17
CA SER A 46 -15.03 -30.10 5.81
C SER A 46 -14.27 -29.58 4.59
N VAL A 47 -13.02 -29.24 4.78
CA VAL A 47 -12.08 -29.02 3.66
C VAL A 47 -11.55 -30.40 3.25
N PRO A 48 -11.46 -30.74 1.96
CA PRO A 48 -10.89 -32.01 1.54
C PRO A 48 -9.43 -32.11 1.99
N GLU A 49 -9.09 -33.20 2.67
CA GLU A 49 -7.75 -33.49 3.16
C GLU A 49 -6.78 -33.65 1.99
N ASN A 50 -5.66 -32.98 2.05
CA ASN A 50 -4.53 -33.15 1.14
C ASN A 50 -3.73 -34.39 1.58
N PRO A 51 -3.63 -35.47 0.76
CA PRO A 51 -3.05 -36.74 1.19
C PRO A 51 -1.53 -36.76 1.37
N PHE A 52 -0.86 -35.61 1.35
CA PHE A 52 0.60 -35.53 1.43
C PHE A 52 1.20 -35.13 2.79
N LEU A 53 0.38 -35.03 3.85
CA LEU A 53 0.86 -34.71 5.20
C LEU A 53 0.45 -35.77 6.22
N THR A 54 0.89 -37.00 6.02
CA THR A 54 0.92 -38.02 7.09
C THR A 54 2.31 -38.10 7.71
N GLY A 55 2.56 -37.23 8.67
CA GLY A 55 3.67 -37.32 9.61
C GLY A 55 3.10 -37.28 11.00
N GLN A 56 3.07 -38.42 11.70
CA GLN A 56 2.62 -38.53 13.07
C GLN A 56 3.40 -37.59 13.99
N ASN A 57 2.69 -36.73 14.71
CA ASN A 57 3.11 -36.38 16.07
C ASN A 57 1.89 -35.99 16.93
N SER A 58 1.67 -36.78 17.95
CA SER A 58 0.66 -36.57 18.97
C SER A 58 1.03 -35.38 19.83
N GLY A 59 0.29 -34.30 19.72
CA GLY A 59 0.43 -33.13 20.59
C GLY A 59 -0.75 -32.20 20.37
N SER A 60 -1.66 -32.15 21.35
CA SER A 60 -2.80 -31.22 21.38
C SER A 60 -2.34 -29.79 21.21
N GLY A 61 -2.75 -29.17 20.13
CA GLY A 61 -2.54 -27.75 19.85
C GLY A 61 -2.84 -27.47 18.40
N ALA A 62 -4.11 -27.31 18.04
CA ALA A 62 -4.48 -26.82 16.72
C ALA A 62 -4.00 -25.37 16.60
N SER A 63 -2.78 -25.18 16.08
CA SER A 63 -2.32 -23.88 15.59
C SER A 63 -3.09 -23.58 14.31
N THR A 64 -4.20 -22.90 14.44
CA THR A 64 -4.83 -22.21 13.32
C THR A 64 -3.85 -21.16 12.84
N VAL A 65 -3.15 -21.44 11.75
CA VAL A 65 -2.41 -20.41 11.01
C VAL A 65 -3.48 -19.51 10.38
N THR A 66 -3.91 -18.53 11.13
CA THR A 66 -4.64 -17.41 10.56
C THR A 66 -3.65 -16.59 9.75
N THR A 67 -3.61 -16.78 8.45
CA THR A 67 -2.99 -15.83 7.53
C THR A 67 -3.87 -14.57 7.54
N SER A 68 -3.66 -13.72 8.54
CA SER A 68 -4.26 -12.40 8.52
C SER A 68 -3.50 -11.58 7.47
N THR A 69 -4.20 -11.07 6.48
CA THR A 69 -3.71 -9.93 5.71
C THR A 69 -3.39 -8.85 6.73
N GLY A 70 -2.10 -8.47 6.86
CA GLY A 70 -1.71 -7.43 7.78
C GLY A 70 -2.44 -6.13 7.41
N TYR A 71 -3.11 -5.52 8.36
CA TYR A 71 -3.73 -4.22 8.17
C TYR A 71 -3.64 -3.39 9.44
N THR A 72 -3.01 -2.23 9.34
CA THR A 72 -2.92 -1.24 10.40
C THR A 72 -3.65 0.01 9.97
N LYS A 73 -4.75 0.32 10.64
CA LYS A 73 -5.53 1.53 10.39
C LYS A 73 -4.81 2.77 10.90
N VAL A 74 -4.96 3.88 10.20
CA VAL A 74 -4.53 5.19 10.68
C VAL A 74 -5.44 5.65 11.82
N THR A 75 -4.84 5.95 12.96
CA THR A 75 -5.50 6.48 14.17
C THR A 75 -4.94 7.86 14.53
N SER A 76 -5.64 8.62 15.35
CA SER A 76 -5.28 9.99 15.69
C SER A 76 -3.91 10.13 16.37
N ASP A 77 -3.48 9.11 17.09
CA ASP A 77 -2.21 9.05 17.79
C ASP A 77 -1.01 8.87 16.86
N LEU A 78 -1.23 8.43 15.62
CA LEU A 78 -0.16 8.24 14.64
C LEU A 78 0.30 9.55 13.98
N TYR A 79 -0.44 10.63 14.13
CA TYR A 79 -0.04 11.91 13.55
C TYR A 79 1.06 12.59 14.38
N TYR A 80 2.09 13.08 13.71
CA TYR A 80 3.05 14.01 14.28
C TYR A 80 2.42 15.41 14.43
N SER A 81 3.05 16.28 15.24
CA SER A 81 2.55 17.63 15.51
C SER A 81 2.34 18.49 14.26
N GLY A 82 2.98 18.16 13.15
CA GLY A 82 2.77 18.82 11.86
C GLY A 82 1.68 18.21 10.99
N GLY A 83 0.84 17.33 11.52
CA GLY A 83 -0.28 16.70 10.79
C GLY A 83 0.14 15.62 9.79
N TYR A 84 1.39 15.20 9.75
CA TYR A 84 1.88 14.14 8.88
C TYR A 84 1.97 12.80 9.62
N LEU A 85 1.89 11.70 8.87
CA LEU A 85 1.92 10.33 9.38
C LEU A 85 3.33 9.75 9.50
N GLY A 86 4.24 10.24 8.67
CA GLY A 86 5.60 9.73 8.66
C GLY A 86 6.49 10.41 7.63
N THR A 87 7.71 9.91 7.51
CA THR A 87 8.70 10.39 6.53
C THR A 87 9.17 9.23 5.67
N LEU A 88 9.08 9.42 4.37
CA LEU A 88 9.58 8.51 3.34
C LEU A 88 10.94 8.99 2.86
N LYS A 89 11.93 8.09 2.81
CA LYS A 89 13.27 8.37 2.28
C LYS A 89 13.68 7.34 1.26
N ILE A 90 14.22 7.81 0.13
CA ILE A 90 14.76 6.97 -0.95
C ILE A 90 16.12 7.54 -1.35
N PRO A 91 17.22 7.00 -0.82
CA PRO A 91 18.55 7.58 -1.02
C PRO A 91 19.01 7.61 -2.48
N SER A 92 18.64 6.61 -3.28
CA SER A 92 19.07 6.52 -4.70
C SER A 92 18.55 7.66 -5.58
N ILE A 93 17.49 8.35 -5.16
CA ILE A 93 16.94 9.55 -5.85
C ILE A 93 16.93 10.79 -4.94
N ASP A 94 17.73 10.78 -3.87
CA ASP A 94 17.85 11.87 -2.88
C ASP A 94 16.49 12.38 -2.33
N LEU A 95 15.51 11.48 -2.22
CA LEU A 95 14.18 11.83 -1.74
C LEU A 95 14.07 11.75 -0.23
N SER A 96 13.53 12.81 0.38
CA SER A 96 13.06 12.84 1.77
C SER A 96 11.79 13.66 1.85
N VAL A 97 10.63 13.02 2.03
CA VAL A 97 9.33 13.68 1.99
C VAL A 97 8.44 13.28 3.17
N LYS A 98 7.66 14.23 3.68
CA LYS A 98 6.60 13.96 4.67
C LYS A 98 5.36 13.39 3.96
N VAL A 99 4.75 12.42 4.60
CA VAL A 99 3.54 11.74 4.11
C VAL A 99 2.35 12.12 4.98
N TYR A 100 1.29 12.57 4.34
CA TYR A 100 0.03 12.99 4.96
C TYR A 100 -1.07 11.99 4.63
N GLN A 101 -2.17 12.03 5.38
CA GLN A 101 -3.33 11.20 5.10
C GLN A 101 -4.15 11.78 3.94
N GLY A 102 -4.49 10.94 2.96
CA GLY A 102 -5.27 11.32 1.78
C GLY A 102 -4.41 11.56 0.55
N THR A 103 -5.05 11.50 -0.61
CA THR A 103 -4.43 11.71 -1.93
C THR A 103 -5.11 12.82 -2.73
N ASP A 104 -5.86 13.67 -2.03
CA ASP A 104 -6.48 14.84 -2.65
C ASP A 104 -5.43 15.90 -3.03
N SER A 105 -5.88 16.86 -3.83
CA SER A 105 -5.02 17.92 -4.38
C SER A 105 -4.30 18.73 -3.30
N SER A 106 -4.97 19.05 -2.21
CA SER A 106 -4.40 19.87 -1.14
C SER A 106 -3.33 19.10 -0.37
N THR A 107 -3.57 17.81 -0.12
CA THR A 107 -2.61 16.91 0.52
C THR A 107 -1.36 16.77 -0.33
N LEU A 108 -1.49 16.48 -1.61
CA LEU A 108 -0.36 16.30 -2.52
C LEU A 108 0.42 17.60 -2.80
N MET A 109 -0.17 18.76 -2.61
CA MET A 109 0.53 20.05 -2.63
C MET A 109 1.35 20.29 -1.35
N THR A 110 1.06 19.57 -0.28
CA THR A 110 1.78 19.69 1.01
C THR A 110 2.94 18.69 1.10
N GLY A 111 2.75 17.49 0.57
CA GLY A 111 3.75 16.41 0.57
C GLY A 111 3.23 15.19 -0.17
N ALA A 112 3.79 14.01 0.11
CA ALA A 112 3.22 12.78 -0.38
C ALA A 112 1.96 12.41 0.42
N GLY A 113 1.08 11.61 -0.16
CA GLY A 113 -0.22 11.26 0.39
C GLY A 113 -0.40 9.75 0.57
N HIS A 114 -0.81 9.32 1.76
CA HIS A 114 -1.18 7.94 2.04
C HIS A 114 -2.61 7.66 1.58
N PHE A 115 -2.83 6.53 0.90
CA PHE A 115 -4.16 6.10 0.49
C PHE A 115 -4.99 5.67 1.70
N PRO A 116 -6.14 6.29 1.99
CA PRO A 116 -6.91 6.07 3.22
C PRO A 116 -7.37 4.63 3.43
N ASP A 117 -7.60 3.90 2.33
CA ASP A 117 -8.13 2.55 2.34
C ASP A 117 -7.03 1.47 2.37
N THR A 118 -5.77 1.88 2.48
CA THR A 118 -4.63 0.96 2.56
C THR A 118 -4.01 0.96 3.96
N SER A 119 -3.19 -0.03 4.26
CA SER A 119 -2.52 -0.12 5.54
C SER A 119 -1.47 0.96 5.71
N ILE A 120 -1.31 1.49 6.92
CA ILE A 120 -0.21 2.42 7.23
C ILE A 120 1.08 1.68 7.61
N TRP A 121 1.00 0.40 8.01
CA TRP A 121 2.16 -0.30 8.55
C TRP A 121 2.24 -1.78 8.14
N ASP A 122 1.39 -2.67 8.66
CA ASP A 122 1.40 -4.08 8.30
C ASP A 122 0.58 -4.33 7.04
N GLY A 123 1.07 -5.19 6.14
CA GLY A 123 0.49 -5.38 4.82
C GLY A 123 0.96 -4.32 3.82
N ASN A 124 0.09 -3.93 2.87
CA ASN A 124 0.44 -3.00 1.79
C ASN A 124 0.12 -1.55 2.17
N CYS A 125 1.18 -0.75 2.34
CA CYS A 125 1.09 0.69 2.53
C CYS A 125 1.24 1.39 1.18
N CYS A 126 0.22 2.15 0.74
CA CYS A 126 0.25 2.84 -0.54
C CYS A 126 0.40 4.33 -0.37
N ILE A 127 1.31 4.93 -1.12
CA ILE A 127 1.64 6.36 -1.05
C ILE A 127 1.71 6.93 -2.46
N ALA A 128 1.09 8.09 -2.66
CA ALA A 128 1.14 8.85 -3.90
C ALA A 128 1.93 10.14 -3.76
N GLY A 129 2.50 10.61 -4.86
CA GLY A 129 3.16 11.90 -4.92
C GLY A 129 3.17 12.48 -6.34
N HIS A 130 3.38 13.80 -6.44
CA HIS A 130 3.50 14.47 -7.73
C HIS A 130 4.82 14.16 -8.42
N ASN A 131 4.81 14.17 -9.76
CA ASN A 131 5.99 13.99 -10.61
C ASN A 131 6.38 15.24 -11.39
N ARG A 132 5.84 16.40 -11.04
CA ARG A 132 6.17 17.69 -11.69
C ARG A 132 5.71 18.87 -10.86
N GLY A 133 6.22 20.04 -11.21
CA GLY A 133 5.85 21.32 -10.62
C GLY A 133 6.66 21.62 -9.36
N VAL A 134 6.09 22.40 -8.46
CA VAL A 134 6.74 22.83 -7.20
C VAL A 134 6.95 21.63 -6.25
N ARG A 135 6.13 20.60 -6.39
CA ARG A 135 6.18 19.37 -5.60
C ARG A 135 6.47 18.18 -6.52
N ASP A 136 7.68 18.15 -7.06
CA ASP A 136 8.18 17.05 -7.90
C ASP A 136 8.78 15.93 -7.03
N ASP A 137 8.10 15.60 -5.92
CA ASP A 137 8.62 14.66 -4.92
C ASP A 137 8.86 13.26 -5.52
N PHE A 138 7.99 12.82 -6.44
CA PHE A 138 8.05 11.49 -7.05
C PHE A 138 8.45 11.52 -8.54
N GLY A 139 9.11 12.60 -8.97
CA GLY A 139 9.54 12.77 -10.37
C GLY A 139 10.45 11.67 -10.86
N ASP A 140 11.34 11.23 -10.01
CA ASP A 140 12.39 10.25 -10.35
C ASP A 140 12.08 8.82 -9.90
N LEU A 141 10.85 8.52 -9.41
CA LEU A 141 10.47 7.15 -9.03
C LEU A 141 10.69 6.12 -10.15
N HIS A 142 10.55 6.54 -11.39
CA HIS A 142 10.71 5.68 -12.56
C HIS A 142 12.16 5.28 -12.84
N THR A 143 13.12 5.88 -12.16
CA THR A 143 14.56 5.58 -12.28
C THR A 143 15.06 4.61 -11.23
N LEU A 144 14.18 4.18 -10.31
CA LEU A 144 14.54 3.18 -9.32
C LEU A 144 14.74 1.81 -9.97
N ASP A 145 15.68 1.06 -9.42
CA ASP A 145 15.95 -0.30 -9.82
C ASP A 145 15.57 -1.30 -8.71
N PRO A 146 15.22 -2.55 -9.05
CA PRO A 146 15.14 -3.62 -8.07
C PRO A 146 16.43 -3.73 -7.25
N GLY A 147 16.27 -3.77 -5.91
CA GLY A 147 17.39 -3.71 -4.96
C GLY A 147 17.62 -2.35 -4.31
N ASP A 148 17.05 -1.27 -4.86
CA ASP A 148 17.05 0.02 -4.19
C ASP A 148 16.31 -0.04 -2.85
N THR A 149 16.73 0.79 -1.90
CA THR A 149 16.13 0.77 -0.56
C THR A 149 15.27 1.98 -0.31
N ILE A 150 14.13 1.74 0.35
CA ILE A 150 13.18 2.76 0.79
C ILE A 150 13.03 2.65 2.31
N THR A 151 13.13 3.76 3.01
CA THR A 151 12.90 3.81 4.46
C THR A 151 11.60 4.54 4.75
N TRP A 152 10.70 3.85 5.45
CA TRP A 152 9.44 4.39 5.93
C TRP A 152 9.48 4.52 7.45
N THR A 153 9.36 5.74 7.96
CA THR A 153 9.38 6.07 9.40
C THR A 153 8.06 6.67 9.83
N THR A 154 7.41 6.05 10.81
CA THR A 154 6.17 6.48 11.45
C THR A 154 6.33 6.49 12.96
N LYS A 155 5.29 6.82 13.70
CA LYS A 155 5.27 6.62 15.16
C LYS A 155 5.26 5.14 15.57
N LEU A 156 4.94 4.22 14.66
CA LEU A 156 5.04 2.77 14.90
C LEU A 156 6.47 2.25 14.81
N GLY A 157 7.38 3.02 14.21
CA GLY A 157 8.77 2.65 14.05
C GLY A 157 9.36 3.05 12.71
N THR A 158 10.49 2.43 12.38
CA THR A 158 11.18 2.59 11.09
C THR A 158 11.32 1.22 10.44
N ARG A 159 10.87 1.11 9.20
CA ARG A 159 10.98 -0.10 8.37
C ARG A 159 11.73 0.24 7.08
N THR A 160 12.60 -0.68 6.69
CA THR A 160 13.30 -0.60 5.39
C THR A 160 12.64 -1.59 4.43
N TYR A 161 12.47 -1.15 3.21
CA TYR A 161 11.92 -1.94 2.10
C TYR A 161 12.94 -1.99 0.99
N GLU A 162 12.95 -3.08 0.24
CA GLU A 162 13.73 -3.25 -0.98
C GLU A 162 12.80 -3.23 -2.17
N VAL A 163 13.11 -2.42 -3.18
CA VAL A 163 12.34 -2.34 -4.43
C VAL A 163 12.41 -3.68 -5.14
N VAL A 164 11.25 -4.19 -5.56
CA VAL A 164 11.12 -5.46 -6.29
C VAL A 164 10.59 -5.26 -7.70
N SER A 165 9.83 -4.20 -7.95
CA SER A 165 9.38 -3.85 -9.30
C SER A 165 9.15 -2.35 -9.47
N VAL A 166 9.38 -1.89 -10.71
CA VAL A 166 9.06 -0.54 -11.19
C VAL A 166 8.31 -0.71 -12.52
N GLU A 167 7.02 -0.39 -12.51
CA GLU A 167 6.14 -0.70 -13.64
C GLU A 167 5.28 0.48 -14.04
N LYS A 168 4.93 0.54 -15.32
CA LYS A 168 3.93 1.47 -15.83
C LYS A 168 2.59 0.75 -15.91
N VAL A 169 1.66 1.12 -15.04
CA VAL A 169 0.33 0.54 -14.93
C VAL A 169 -0.74 1.52 -15.42
N ARG A 170 -1.93 1.01 -15.73
CA ARG A 170 -3.08 1.89 -15.98
C ARG A 170 -3.55 2.55 -14.71
N GLU A 171 -4.04 3.79 -14.80
CA GLU A 171 -4.64 4.51 -13.67
C GLU A 171 -5.79 3.72 -13.01
N THR A 172 -6.51 2.94 -13.82
CA THR A 172 -7.66 2.14 -13.37
C THR A 172 -7.28 0.75 -12.85
N ASP A 173 -6.00 0.42 -12.79
CA ASP A 173 -5.53 -0.87 -12.28
C ASP A 173 -5.51 -0.85 -10.75
N PRO A 174 -6.36 -1.66 -10.08
CA PRO A 174 -6.43 -1.69 -8.62
C PRO A 174 -5.38 -2.60 -7.97
N SER A 175 -4.66 -3.39 -8.75
CA SER A 175 -3.79 -4.47 -8.24
C SER A 175 -2.73 -3.97 -7.26
N GLY A 176 -2.18 -2.79 -7.51
CA GLY A 176 -1.15 -2.20 -6.67
C GLY A 176 -1.64 -1.72 -5.30
N THR A 177 -2.96 -1.53 -5.11
CA THR A 177 -3.55 -1.13 -3.83
C THR A 177 -4.14 -2.31 -3.04
N ALA A 178 -4.09 -3.51 -3.61
CA ALA A 178 -4.61 -4.70 -2.96
C ALA A 178 -3.90 -4.99 -1.63
N ALA A 179 -4.67 -5.51 -0.67
CA ALA A 179 -4.11 -5.96 0.61
C ALA A 179 -3.16 -7.15 0.40
N THR A 180 -2.08 -7.18 1.17
CA THR A 180 -1.08 -8.25 1.10
C THR A 180 -0.85 -8.88 2.47
N THR A 181 -0.31 -10.10 2.48
CA THR A 181 0.10 -10.79 3.71
C THR A 181 1.54 -10.43 4.13
N ASP A 182 2.35 -9.98 3.18
CA ASP A 182 3.69 -9.46 3.41
C ASP A 182 3.65 -7.96 3.73
N ASN A 183 4.70 -7.46 4.34
CA ASN A 183 4.88 -6.03 4.53
C ASN A 183 5.37 -5.42 3.21
N ARG A 184 4.48 -4.70 2.56
CA ARG A 184 4.70 -4.09 1.25
C ARG A 184 4.53 -2.58 1.30
N LEU A 185 5.32 -1.89 0.51
CA LEU A 185 5.18 -0.46 0.25
C LEU A 185 4.99 -0.28 -1.25
N THR A 186 3.88 0.35 -1.64
CA THR A 186 3.58 0.64 -3.05
C THR A 186 3.52 2.15 -3.25
N LEU A 187 4.37 2.67 -4.13
CA LEU A 187 4.43 4.09 -4.46
C LEU A 187 3.84 4.35 -5.84
N PHE A 188 3.08 5.44 -5.95
CA PHE A 188 2.43 5.83 -7.20
C PHE A 188 2.77 7.27 -7.58
N THR A 189 3.02 7.48 -8.87
CA THR A 189 3.09 8.81 -9.45
C THR A 189 2.56 8.82 -10.88
N CYS A 190 2.30 9.99 -11.41
CA CYS A 190 1.84 10.14 -12.78
C CYS A 190 2.95 9.79 -13.78
N VAL A 191 2.58 9.30 -14.96
CA VAL A 191 3.50 9.26 -16.11
C VAL A 191 3.40 10.59 -16.84
N ARG A 192 4.54 11.26 -17.09
CA ARG A 192 4.56 12.54 -17.81
C ARG A 192 3.88 12.38 -19.17
N ASP A 193 2.96 13.29 -19.46
CA ASP A 193 2.19 13.38 -20.71
C ASP A 193 1.35 12.15 -21.08
N GLN A 194 1.19 11.19 -20.14
CA GLN A 194 0.37 10.00 -20.30
C GLN A 194 -0.62 9.86 -19.13
N ARG A 195 -1.70 10.63 -19.16
CA ARG A 195 -2.68 10.73 -18.06
C ARG A 195 -3.32 9.39 -17.65
N ALA A 196 -3.46 8.46 -18.59
CA ALA A 196 -4.04 7.15 -18.34
C ALA A 196 -3.11 6.18 -17.61
N TYR A 197 -1.87 6.60 -17.32
CA TYR A 197 -0.86 5.72 -16.74
C TYR A 197 -0.25 6.30 -15.47
N ARG A 198 0.21 5.38 -14.63
CA ARG A 198 0.97 5.66 -13.42
C ARG A 198 2.27 4.85 -13.42
N TRP A 199 3.32 5.43 -12.88
CA TRP A 199 4.45 4.66 -12.40
C TRP A 199 4.06 4.06 -11.05
N GLN A 200 4.25 2.76 -10.92
CA GLN A 200 4.06 1.98 -9.72
C GLN A 200 5.38 1.37 -9.33
N VAL A 201 5.84 1.66 -8.12
CA VAL A 201 7.01 1.04 -7.50
C VAL A 201 6.52 0.16 -6.37
N GLN A 202 6.86 -1.11 -6.39
CA GLN A 202 6.59 -2.03 -5.28
C GLN A 202 7.89 -2.39 -4.57
N ALA A 203 7.85 -2.34 -3.25
CA ALA A 203 8.96 -2.70 -2.39
C ALA A 203 8.49 -3.59 -1.24
N VAL A 204 9.31 -4.56 -0.83
CA VAL A 204 9.00 -5.53 0.22
C VAL A 204 9.84 -5.24 1.45
N GLY A 205 9.23 -5.33 2.63
CA GLY A 205 9.92 -5.11 3.91
C GLY A 205 11.05 -6.11 4.11
N ILE A 206 12.25 -5.59 4.41
CA ILE A 206 13.42 -6.42 4.75
C ILE A 206 13.67 -6.37 6.25
N LEU A 207 13.94 -7.52 6.85
CA LEU A 207 14.37 -7.59 8.24
C LEU A 207 15.82 -7.09 8.35
N LYS A 208 16.10 -6.24 9.34
CA LYS A 208 17.49 -5.85 9.65
C LYS A 208 18.27 -7.12 10.04
N GLY A 209 19.04 -7.66 9.11
CA GLY A 209 19.88 -8.84 9.35
C GLY A 209 20.07 -9.77 8.15
N GLU A 210 19.17 -9.76 7.19
CA GLU A 210 19.31 -10.57 5.96
C GLU A 210 19.99 -9.77 4.84
N ARG A 211 21.27 -9.47 4.99
CA ARG A 211 22.10 -9.22 3.82
C ARG A 211 22.35 -10.58 3.16
N LYS A 212 21.74 -10.83 2.00
CA LYS A 212 22.20 -11.91 1.12
C LYS A 212 23.69 -11.71 0.88
N LEU A 213 24.50 -12.62 1.43
CA LEU A 213 25.88 -12.81 1.00
C LEU A 213 25.77 -13.37 -0.44
N CYS A 214 26.20 -12.55 -1.40
CA CYS A 214 26.52 -13.05 -2.75
C CYS A 214 27.79 -13.90 -2.70
#